data_c1e6ad72158ea545da9ef0eeca594bb8
#
_entry.id   c1e6ad72158ea545da9ef0eeca594bb8
#
_cell.length_a   1.000
_cell.length_b   1.000
_cell.length_c   1.000
_cell.angle_alpha   90.00
_cell.angle_beta   90.00
_cell.angle_gamma   90.00
#
_symmetry.space_group_name_H-M   'P 1'
#
loop_
_entity.id
_entity.type
_entity.pdbx_description
1 polymer ?
#
loop_
_entity_poly.entity_id
_entity_poly.type
_entity_poly.pdbx_seq_one_letter_code
_entity_poly.pdbx_strand_id
1 'polypeptide(L)'
;MDMLEQKQSFILFIGSSDCSHCATYEPKLNNVIKEYQVKVYFIDVSKLSDVENSKLNAKISYGNATPMTVFIKNGSEENSYNRIRGDQDHDVIVSMFKKNGYIKE
;
A
#
# COMPACT_ATOMS: atom_id res chain seq x y z
N MET A 1 -10.86 7.47 5.05
CA MET A 1 -11.02 6.61 3.88
C MET A 1 -11.69 7.29 2.70
N ASP A 2 -11.60 8.62 2.68
CA ASP A 2 -12.30 9.44 1.68
C ASP A 2 -11.89 9.11 0.24
N MET A 3 -10.61 8.81 0.01
CA MET A 3 -10.11 8.51 -1.34
C MET A 3 -10.75 7.24 -1.92
N LEU A 4 -10.99 6.23 -1.09
CA LEU A 4 -11.68 5.01 -1.54
C LEU A 4 -13.14 5.31 -1.87
N GLU A 5 -13.79 6.14 -1.07
CA GLU A 5 -15.17 6.54 -1.30
C GLU A 5 -15.32 7.42 -2.54
N GLN A 6 -14.29 8.21 -2.86
CA GLN A 6 -14.27 9.08 -4.03
C GLN A 6 -13.86 8.36 -5.32
N LYS A 7 -13.63 7.05 -5.26
CA LYS A 7 -13.28 6.21 -6.42
C LYS A 7 -12.02 6.68 -7.14
N GLN A 8 -11.02 7.13 -6.38
CA GLN A 8 -9.73 7.53 -6.95
C GLN A 8 -8.82 6.34 -7.15
N SER A 9 -7.82 6.50 -8.02
CA SER A 9 -6.78 5.49 -8.25
C SER A 9 -5.49 5.94 -7.58
N PHE A 10 -4.87 5.06 -6.78
CA PHE A 10 -3.67 5.40 -6.03
C PHE A 10 -2.99 4.16 -5.49
N ILE A 11 -1.77 4.33 -5.00
CA ILE A 11 -1.04 3.29 -4.27
C ILE A 11 -1.23 3.56 -2.78
N LEU A 12 -1.57 2.52 -2.02
CA LEU A 12 -1.77 2.63 -0.58
C LEU A 12 -0.81 1.69 0.14
N PHE A 13 0.02 2.25 1.01
CA PHE A 13 0.89 1.48 1.90
C PHE A 13 0.19 1.35 3.26
N ILE A 14 -0.16 0.12 3.62
CA ILE A 14 -0.77 -0.21 4.91
C ILE A 14 0.34 -0.70 5.82
N GLY A 15 0.65 0.07 6.84
CA GLY A 15 1.72 -0.25 7.77
C GLY A 15 1.30 0.00 9.21
N SER A 16 2.25 -0.23 10.13
CA SER A 16 2.03 0.00 11.55
C SER A 16 3.34 0.44 12.19
N SER A 17 3.28 1.41 13.09
CA SER A 17 4.45 1.84 13.84
C SER A 17 5.00 0.74 14.75
N ASP A 18 4.20 -0.28 15.04
CA ASP A 18 4.60 -1.43 15.86
C ASP A 18 5.14 -2.60 15.03
N CYS A 19 5.29 -2.44 13.75
CA CYS A 19 5.64 -3.51 12.82
C CYS A 19 7.13 -3.42 12.45
N SER A 20 7.93 -4.40 12.84
CA SER A 20 9.37 -4.41 12.53
C SER A 20 9.65 -4.54 11.03
N HIS A 21 8.85 -5.33 10.32
CA HIS A 21 8.99 -5.47 8.86
C HIS A 21 8.63 -4.19 8.13
N CYS A 22 7.71 -3.41 8.68
CA CYS A 22 7.36 -2.10 8.13
C CYS A 22 8.54 -1.15 8.23
N ALA A 23 9.26 -1.17 9.35
CA ALA A 23 10.45 -0.33 9.56
C ALA A 23 11.57 -0.67 8.57
N THR A 24 11.68 -1.92 8.16
CA THR A 24 12.66 -2.36 7.16
C THR A 24 12.21 -2.04 5.74
N TYR A 25 10.92 -2.17 5.47
CA TYR A 25 10.35 -1.95 4.15
C TYR A 25 10.27 -0.46 3.78
N GLU A 26 9.91 0.38 4.72
CA GLU A 26 9.64 1.79 4.48
C GLU A 26 10.80 2.55 3.81
N PRO A 27 12.07 2.38 4.24
CA PRO A 27 13.18 3.06 3.55
C PRO A 27 13.33 2.63 2.09
N LYS A 28 13.10 1.36 1.79
CA LYS A 28 13.16 0.86 0.41
C LYS A 28 12.06 1.45 -0.45
N LEU A 29 10.85 1.51 0.08
CA LEU A 29 9.71 2.11 -0.60
C LEU A 29 9.97 3.60 -0.83
N ASN A 30 10.47 4.32 0.17
CA ASN A 30 10.78 5.74 0.05
C ASN A 30 11.85 6.01 -1.01
N ASN A 31 12.83 5.14 -1.16
CA ASN A 31 13.84 5.26 -2.22
C ASN A 31 13.20 5.17 -3.61
N VAL A 32 12.25 4.24 -3.79
CA VAL A 32 11.54 4.11 -5.06
C VAL A 32 10.68 5.35 -5.33
N ILE A 33 9.99 5.86 -4.31
CA ILE A 33 9.17 7.06 -4.41
C ILE A 33 10.01 8.25 -4.89
N LYS A 34 11.19 8.44 -4.31
CA LYS A 34 12.09 9.54 -4.69
C LYS A 34 12.68 9.34 -6.08
N GLU A 35 13.11 8.12 -6.38
CA GLU A 35 13.80 7.80 -7.64
C GLU A 35 12.88 7.98 -8.85
N TYR A 36 11.64 7.57 -8.73
CA TYR A 36 10.67 7.59 -9.83
C TYR A 36 9.59 8.66 -9.68
N GLN A 37 9.63 9.43 -8.59
CA GLN A 37 8.66 10.50 -8.32
C GLN A 37 7.21 9.99 -8.30
N VAL A 38 7.01 8.84 -7.66
CA VAL A 38 5.69 8.21 -7.51
C VAL A 38 5.07 8.68 -6.19
N LYS A 39 3.76 8.85 -6.18
CA LYS A 39 3.03 9.23 -4.98
C LYS A 39 2.39 7.99 -4.34
N VAL A 40 2.65 7.79 -3.06
CA VAL A 40 2.10 6.68 -2.28
C VAL A 40 1.46 7.25 -1.01
N TYR A 41 0.25 6.80 -0.71
CA TYR A 41 -0.45 7.17 0.51
C TYR A 41 -0.18 6.14 1.59
N PHE A 42 -0.08 6.59 2.83
CA PHE A 42 0.24 5.74 3.97
C PHE A 42 -0.87 5.74 5.00
N ILE A 43 -1.22 4.55 5.51
CA ILE A 43 -2.09 4.38 6.67
C ILE A 43 -1.33 3.63 7.74
N ASP A 44 -1.25 4.22 8.94
CA ASP A 44 -0.71 3.55 10.12
C ASP A 44 -1.89 2.93 10.89
N VAL A 45 -2.05 1.61 10.73
CA VAL A 45 -3.20 0.91 11.32
C VAL A 45 -3.15 0.85 12.84
N SER A 46 -1.98 1.08 13.45
CA SER A 46 -1.86 1.14 14.90
C SER A 46 -2.59 2.34 15.49
N LYS A 47 -2.89 3.34 14.67
CA LYS A 47 -3.60 4.56 15.06
C LYS A 47 -5.09 4.53 14.74
N LEU A 48 -5.57 3.45 14.11
CA LEU A 48 -6.98 3.30 13.78
C LEU A 48 -7.76 2.73 14.97
N SER A 49 -9.01 3.18 15.11
CA SER A 49 -9.95 2.53 16.02
C SER A 49 -10.36 1.16 15.46
N ASP A 50 -10.95 0.32 16.29
CA ASP A 50 -11.46 -0.99 15.86
C ASP A 50 -12.48 -0.84 14.72
N VAL A 51 -13.34 0.18 14.81
CA VAL A 51 -14.34 0.45 13.76
C VAL A 51 -13.68 0.84 12.46
N GLU A 52 -12.68 1.74 12.51
CA GLU A 52 -11.94 2.18 11.32
C GLU A 52 -11.19 1.02 10.69
N ASN A 53 -10.54 0.19 11.49
CA ASN A 53 -9.80 -0.97 11.00
C ASN A 53 -10.74 -1.99 10.35
N SER A 54 -11.93 -2.20 10.93
CA SER A 54 -12.94 -3.09 10.34
C SER A 54 -13.42 -2.57 8.99
N LYS A 55 -13.60 -1.26 8.86
CA LYS A 55 -13.99 -0.64 7.59
C LYS A 55 -12.89 -0.81 6.54
N LEU A 56 -11.63 -0.64 6.92
CA LEU A 56 -10.49 -0.83 6.03
C LEU A 56 -10.45 -2.28 5.52
N ASN A 57 -10.59 -3.26 6.43
CA ASN A 57 -10.60 -4.67 6.05
C ASN A 57 -11.79 -5.03 5.16
N ALA A 58 -12.94 -4.38 5.35
CA ALA A 58 -14.10 -4.62 4.50
C ALA A 58 -13.85 -4.17 3.07
N LYS A 59 -13.04 -3.13 2.86
CA LYS A 59 -12.72 -2.60 1.54
C LYS A 59 -11.50 -3.26 0.90
N ILE A 60 -10.49 -3.60 1.67
CA ILE A 60 -9.18 -4.07 1.19
C ILE A 60 -8.75 -5.31 1.97
N SER A 61 -9.49 -6.18 2.34
CA SER A 61 -9.19 -7.48 2.98
C SER A 61 -7.69 -7.73 3.22
N TYR A 62 -7.01 -6.83 3.95
CA TYR A 62 -5.57 -7.01 4.17
C TYR A 62 -5.25 -7.98 5.30
N GLY A 63 -6.26 -8.41 6.05
CA GLY A 63 -6.14 -9.47 7.07
C GLY A 63 -5.27 -9.10 8.25
N ASN A 64 -5.14 -7.80 8.56
CA ASN A 64 -4.27 -7.27 9.61
C ASN A 64 -2.79 -7.62 9.40
N ALA A 65 -2.39 -7.96 8.18
CA ALA A 65 -1.00 -8.24 7.83
C ALA A 65 -0.30 -6.99 7.32
N THR A 66 0.81 -6.62 7.94
CA THR A 66 1.62 -5.46 7.54
C THR A 66 3.07 -5.85 7.40
N PRO A 67 3.85 -5.16 6.55
CA PRO A 67 3.43 -4.14 5.59
C PRO A 67 2.66 -4.74 4.43
N MET A 68 1.76 -3.95 3.84
CA MET A 68 1.00 -4.37 2.67
C MET A 68 0.88 -3.16 1.75
N THR A 69 1.31 -3.30 0.50
CA THR A 69 1.18 -2.23 -0.49
C THR A 69 0.16 -2.67 -1.53
N VAL A 70 -0.93 -1.91 -1.64
CA VAL A 70 -2.04 -2.26 -2.52
C VAL A 70 -2.21 -1.19 -3.59
N PHE A 71 -2.73 -1.62 -4.74
CA PHE A 71 -2.96 -0.75 -5.89
C PHE A 71 -4.46 -0.59 -6.06
N ILE A 72 -4.93 0.64 -5.82
CA ILE A 72 -6.35 0.97 -5.86
C ILE A 72 -6.68 1.58 -7.21
N LYS A 73 -7.72 1.08 -7.85
CA LYS A 73 -8.20 1.62 -9.12
C LYS A 73 -9.70 1.90 -8.99
N ASN A 74 -10.07 3.15 -9.21
CA ASN A 74 -11.46 3.60 -9.10
C ASN A 74 -12.08 3.27 -7.74
N GLY A 75 -11.31 3.42 -6.67
CA GLY A 75 -11.77 3.24 -5.31
C GLY A 75 -11.77 1.82 -4.78
N SER A 76 -11.28 0.85 -5.57
CA SER A 76 -11.22 -0.53 -5.12
C SER A 76 -9.97 -1.25 -5.64
N GLU A 77 -9.60 -2.32 -4.96
CA GLU A 77 -8.54 -3.20 -5.42
C GLU A 77 -9.16 -4.23 -6.37
N GLU A 78 -8.70 -4.25 -7.62
CA GLU A 78 -9.25 -5.17 -8.63
C GLU A 78 -8.90 -6.63 -8.37
N ASN A 79 -7.68 -6.88 -7.85
CA ASN A 79 -7.20 -8.24 -7.69
C ASN A 79 -6.26 -8.32 -6.49
N SER A 80 -6.63 -9.15 -5.51
CA SER A 80 -5.85 -9.31 -4.29
C SER A 80 -4.47 -9.95 -4.51
N TYR A 81 -4.23 -10.55 -5.67
CA TYR A 81 -2.91 -11.07 -6.03
C TYR A 81 -1.97 -9.96 -6.53
N ASN A 82 -2.51 -8.80 -6.87
CA ASN A 82 -1.75 -7.65 -7.37
C ASN A 82 -1.37 -6.75 -6.19
N ARG A 83 -0.57 -7.28 -5.28
CA ARG A 83 -0.11 -6.58 -4.06
C ARG A 83 1.38 -6.80 -3.86
N ILE A 84 1.99 -5.90 -3.10
CA ILE A 84 3.31 -6.17 -2.51
C ILE A 84 3.05 -6.61 -1.08
N ARG A 85 3.28 -7.88 -0.81
CA ARG A 85 3.02 -8.47 0.52
C ARG A 85 4.29 -8.51 1.33
N GLY A 86 4.26 -7.91 2.50
CA GLY A 86 5.38 -7.92 3.43
C GLY A 86 6.54 -7.04 2.97
N ASP A 87 7.70 -7.29 3.57
CA ASP A 87 8.93 -6.55 3.30
C ASP A 87 9.61 -7.15 2.06
N GLN A 88 9.55 -6.44 0.96
CA GLN A 88 10.13 -6.86 -0.32
C GLN A 88 11.26 -5.93 -0.73
N ASP A 89 12.13 -6.42 -1.61
CA ASP A 89 13.27 -5.66 -2.09
C ASP A 89 12.89 -4.60 -3.12
N HIS A 90 13.81 -3.66 -3.34
CA HIS A 90 13.67 -2.59 -4.31
C HIS A 90 13.18 -3.07 -5.67
N ASP A 91 13.76 -4.14 -6.20
CA ASP A 91 13.41 -4.65 -7.52
C ASP A 91 11.97 -5.13 -7.61
N VAL A 92 11.45 -5.74 -6.54
CA VAL A 92 10.07 -6.18 -6.47
C VAL A 92 9.14 -4.96 -6.48
N ILE A 93 9.48 -3.94 -5.70
CA ILE A 93 8.67 -2.71 -5.63
C ILE A 93 8.59 -2.05 -7.02
N VAL A 94 9.74 -1.87 -7.67
CA VAL A 94 9.81 -1.26 -9.01
C VAL A 94 9.01 -2.07 -10.02
N SER A 95 9.18 -3.40 -10.01
CA SER A 95 8.48 -4.30 -10.92
C SER A 95 6.97 -4.18 -10.78
N MET A 96 6.46 -4.15 -9.55
CA MET A 96 5.03 -4.02 -9.29
C MET A 96 4.48 -2.64 -9.68
N PHE A 97 5.26 -1.59 -9.46
CA PHE A 97 4.87 -0.25 -9.86
C PHE A 97 4.81 -0.13 -11.40
N LYS A 98 5.75 -0.76 -12.11
CA LYS A 98 5.71 -0.81 -13.58
C LYS A 98 4.49 -1.59 -14.08
N LYS A 99 4.23 -2.74 -13.49
CA LYS A 99 3.08 -3.57 -13.84
C LYS A 99 1.77 -2.80 -13.73
N ASN A 100 1.67 -1.92 -12.74
CA ASN A 100 0.45 -1.15 -12.45
C ASN A 100 0.44 0.23 -13.12
N GLY A 101 1.44 0.54 -13.96
CA GLY A 101 1.43 1.76 -14.75
C GLY A 101 1.90 3.02 -14.03
N TYR A 102 2.51 2.89 -12.86
CA TYR A 102 3.01 4.04 -12.09
C TYR A 102 4.44 4.41 -12.44
N ILE A 103 5.17 3.51 -13.06
CA ILE A 103 6.53 3.74 -13.55
C ILE A 103 6.56 3.30 -15.02
N LYS A 104 7.15 4.13 -15.88
CA LYS A 104 7.32 3.80 -17.29
C LYS A 104 8.41 2.74 -17.47
N GLU A 105 8.19 1.81 -18.36
CA GLU A 105 9.18 0.78 -18.68
C GLU A 105 10.28 1.28 -19.60
#